data_8b70bbffd8671af9bb8495af13d8675e
#
_entry.id   8b70bbffd8671af9bb8495af13d8675e
#
_cell.length_a   1.000
_cell.length_b   1.000
_cell.length_c   1.000
_cell.angle_alpha   90.00
_cell.angle_beta   90.00
_cell.angle_gamma   90.00
#
_symmetry.space_group_name_H-M   'P 1'
#
loop_
_entity.id
_entity.type
_entity.pdbx_description
1 polymer ?
#
loop_
_entity_poly.entity_id
_entity_poly.type
_entity_poly.pdbx_seq_one_letter_code
_entity_poly.pdbx_strand_id
1 'polypeptide(L)'
;MKRQGRGRGMAVLASLAVSGLWTFVGWSQGSGATAAARRSEAPTTRPDGATSPGGIAGRPAGGNTVGVPVTGVRGITETVATIMQRARTRGLGWRPIAFEGEEVRRRPFVPADDPLAPAVPSWPPQPQGFAAAQDLLLPQAAGTTFKAVGTAAGESIFIPPDSMGDVGPTQILVHVNGRIKVFDKTGALGGLNSDDLSFWDPVRAGQEVTDPEVRYDRLTGRWFALIVNFAPTNNLVLLAVSSGPTITGASSFTFFSFPIDLGGVGESGNFCDYPGFGLDANALYVGCNMFSGAGPFQHTTGYVIRKSSVLGSGPIVVTPFVDLTGHLTAGPFAPRGVDNDDPLATEGYFIGPDIAFFSRLVLRRVTNPGGTPALSGNLNLAVPTTSLPLTQPASGSTTNIDTSDDRLFMASIHRNKITGAVTLWTAHNIAVTS
;
A
#
# COMPACT_ATOMS: atom_id res chain seq x y z
N MET A 1 55.97 -33.17 -0.21
CA MET A 1 56.10 -31.79 0.28
C MET A 1 55.48 -30.84 -0.69
N LYS A 2 54.24 -30.41 -0.46
CA LYS A 2 53.60 -29.24 -1.11
C LYS A 2 52.65 -28.65 -0.08
N ARG A 3 52.89 -27.41 0.32
CA ARG A 3 52.12 -26.63 1.28
C ARG A 3 50.80 -26.16 0.65
N GLN A 4 49.69 -26.44 1.31
CA GLN A 4 48.40 -25.81 1.00
C GLN A 4 48.33 -24.45 1.68
N GLY A 5 48.18 -23.40 0.89
CA GLY A 5 47.86 -22.06 1.35
C GLY A 5 46.36 -21.93 1.59
N ARG A 6 45.95 -21.61 2.83
CA ARG A 6 44.58 -21.21 3.18
C ARG A 6 44.39 -19.73 2.84
N GLY A 7 43.63 -19.46 1.78
CA GLY A 7 43.13 -18.12 1.53
C GLY A 7 41.95 -17.81 2.47
N ARG A 8 42.12 -16.84 3.34
CA ARG A 8 41.01 -16.23 4.10
C ARG A 8 40.31 -15.24 3.18
N GLY A 9 39.13 -15.59 2.72
CA GLY A 9 38.23 -14.65 2.08
C GLY A 9 37.63 -13.68 3.12
N MET A 10 38.02 -12.44 3.01
CA MET A 10 37.45 -11.33 3.78
C MET A 10 36.16 -10.92 3.05
N ALA A 11 35.01 -11.24 3.61
CA ALA A 11 33.72 -10.74 3.13
C ALA A 11 33.60 -9.27 3.56
N VAL A 12 33.72 -8.36 2.62
CA VAL A 12 33.40 -6.94 2.83
C VAL A 12 31.89 -6.81 2.67
N LEU A 13 31.18 -6.61 3.78
CA LEU A 13 29.80 -6.16 3.77
C LEU A 13 29.81 -4.68 3.39
N ALA A 14 29.51 -4.37 2.14
CA ALA A 14 29.19 -3.01 1.73
C ALA A 14 27.72 -2.73 2.11
N SER A 15 27.50 -2.00 3.20
CA SER A 15 26.22 -1.39 3.48
C SER A 15 26.04 -0.23 2.52
N LEU A 16 25.21 -0.39 1.48
CA LEU A 16 24.76 0.72 0.67
C LEU A 16 23.71 1.52 1.46
N ALA A 17 24.11 2.65 1.99
CA ALA A 17 23.16 3.69 2.36
C ALA A 17 22.67 4.34 1.07
N VAL A 18 21.51 3.95 0.58
CA VAL A 18 20.82 4.70 -0.48
C VAL A 18 20.23 5.93 0.20
N SER A 19 20.90 7.06 0.07
CA SER A 19 20.35 8.36 0.47
C SER A 19 19.33 8.82 -0.57
N GLY A 20 18.14 8.17 -0.52
CA GLY A 20 16.95 8.68 -1.19
C GLY A 20 16.39 9.81 -0.35
N LEU A 21 16.22 10.98 -0.92
CA LEU A 21 15.51 12.07 -0.27
C LEU A 21 14.03 11.70 -0.25
N TRP A 22 13.51 11.40 0.95
CA TRP A 22 12.10 11.09 1.14
C TRP A 22 11.33 12.39 1.36
N THR A 23 10.42 12.71 0.45
CA THR A 23 9.51 13.83 0.67
C THR A 23 8.27 13.33 1.40
N PHE A 24 8.10 13.77 2.66
CA PHE A 24 6.90 13.48 3.44
C PHE A 24 5.91 14.61 3.26
N VAL A 25 4.70 14.28 2.84
CA VAL A 25 3.58 15.23 2.77
C VAL A 25 2.64 14.94 3.92
N GLY A 26 2.55 15.87 4.84
CA GLY A 26 1.61 15.83 5.96
C GLY A 26 0.47 16.82 5.76
N TRP A 27 -0.76 16.37 5.91
CA TRP A 27 -1.95 17.21 5.93
C TRP A 27 -2.59 17.18 7.32
N SER A 28 -2.87 18.35 7.90
CA SER A 28 -3.50 18.45 9.21
C SER A 28 -4.87 19.13 9.12
N GLN A 29 -5.89 18.51 9.67
CA GLN A 29 -7.17 19.18 9.95
C GLN A 29 -7.14 19.71 11.40
N GLY A 30 -7.29 21.00 11.54
CA GLY A 30 -7.48 21.63 12.84
C GLY A 30 -8.94 21.46 13.29
N SER A 31 -9.16 20.69 14.36
CA SER A 31 -10.44 20.66 15.06
C SER A 31 -10.39 21.63 16.23
N GLY A 32 -11.01 22.80 16.09
CA GLY A 32 -11.34 23.65 17.21
C GLY A 32 -12.64 23.15 17.88
N ALA A 33 -12.52 22.52 19.04
CA ALA A 33 -13.63 22.27 19.94
C ALA A 33 -13.38 22.94 21.27
N THR A 34 -13.97 24.11 21.47
CA THR A 34 -14.19 24.68 22.80
C THR A 34 -15.65 24.52 23.18
N ALA A 35 -15.89 23.77 24.25
CA ALA A 35 -17.18 23.73 24.90
C ALA A 35 -17.37 25.03 25.71
N ALA A 36 -18.43 25.76 25.45
CA ALA A 36 -18.95 26.76 26.38
C ALA A 36 -20.46 26.88 26.26
N ALA A 37 -21.06 27.06 27.42
CA ALA A 37 -22.46 26.97 27.74
C ALA A 37 -23.36 28.07 27.10
N ARG A 38 -24.64 27.72 27.02
CA ARG A 38 -25.84 28.47 26.66
C ARG A 38 -25.90 29.94 27.07
N ARG A 39 -26.33 30.80 26.17
CA ARG A 39 -27.50 31.73 26.35
C ARG A 39 -27.99 32.17 24.98
N SER A 40 -29.31 32.27 24.91
CA SER A 40 -30.15 32.80 23.83
C SER A 40 -30.00 34.28 23.63
N GLU A 41 -30.03 34.78 22.39
CA GLU A 41 -30.81 35.92 21.92
C GLU A 41 -30.58 36.17 20.43
N ALA A 42 -31.58 36.62 19.73
CA ALA A 42 -31.70 36.79 18.29
C ALA A 42 -31.35 38.26 17.84
N PRO A 43 -31.54 38.67 16.58
CA PRO A 43 -30.45 38.96 15.65
C PRO A 43 -30.24 40.45 15.36
N THR A 44 -29.03 40.87 14.98
CA THR A 44 -28.82 42.16 14.29
C THR A 44 -27.69 42.08 13.25
N THR A 45 -28.07 42.50 12.08
CA THR A 45 -27.36 43.07 10.90
C THR A 45 -25.83 43.16 10.86
N ARG A 46 -25.28 42.77 9.70
CA ARG A 46 -23.91 42.95 9.16
C ARG A 46 -23.42 44.41 9.21
N PRO A 47 -22.08 44.59 9.23
CA PRO A 47 -21.43 45.10 8.04
C PRO A 47 -20.14 44.38 7.66
N ASP A 48 -19.78 44.60 6.39
CA ASP A 48 -18.74 43.98 5.60
C ASP A 48 -17.29 44.23 6.07
N GLY A 49 -16.43 43.29 5.72
CA GLY A 49 -15.04 43.57 5.41
C GLY A 49 -13.97 43.09 6.42
N ALA A 50 -13.52 41.82 6.30
CA ALA A 50 -12.16 41.44 6.62
C ALA A 50 -11.79 40.15 5.87
N THR A 51 -10.85 40.28 4.98
CA THR A 51 -10.18 39.19 4.28
C THR A 51 -9.34 38.37 5.26
N SER A 52 -9.69 37.11 5.45
CA SER A 52 -8.85 36.10 6.13
C SER A 52 -7.94 35.39 5.13
N PRO A 53 -6.68 35.15 5.45
CA PRO A 53 -5.78 34.44 4.54
C PRO A 53 -6.02 32.95 4.59
N GLY A 54 -6.27 32.38 3.40
CA GLY A 54 -5.87 31.05 2.97
C GLY A 54 -6.39 29.83 3.70
N GLY A 55 -7.71 29.59 3.69
CA GLY A 55 -8.24 28.24 3.85
C GLY A 55 -8.15 27.52 2.51
N ILE A 56 -7.55 26.31 2.49
CA ILE A 56 -7.53 25.43 1.31
C ILE A 56 -8.96 24.93 1.09
N ALA A 57 -9.75 25.69 0.35
CA ALA A 57 -11.07 25.28 -0.12
C ALA A 57 -10.94 24.64 -1.50
N GLY A 58 -10.40 23.42 -1.55
CA GLY A 58 -10.60 22.55 -2.68
C GLY A 58 -12.04 22.04 -2.68
N ARG A 59 -12.96 22.78 -3.29
CA ARG A 59 -14.32 22.28 -3.56
C ARG A 59 -14.18 21.12 -4.55
N PRO A 60 -14.73 19.90 -4.23
CA PRO A 60 -14.66 18.78 -5.15
C PRO A 60 -15.32 19.16 -6.48
N ALA A 61 -14.59 19.04 -7.56
CA ALA A 61 -15.15 19.07 -8.90
C ALA A 61 -15.91 17.74 -9.10
N GLY A 62 -17.21 17.75 -8.97
CA GLY A 62 -18.09 16.59 -9.10
C GLY A 62 -18.75 16.16 -7.78
N GLY A 63 -20.02 15.76 -7.83
CA GLY A 63 -20.75 15.19 -6.70
C GLY A 63 -20.16 13.84 -6.26
N ASN A 64 -20.53 13.38 -5.06
CA ASN A 64 -20.18 12.04 -4.60
C ASN A 64 -20.85 10.98 -5.47
N THR A 65 -20.08 9.96 -5.88
CA THR A 65 -20.64 8.78 -6.55
C THR A 65 -21.01 7.75 -5.49
N VAL A 66 -22.29 7.42 -5.40
CA VAL A 66 -22.77 6.36 -4.50
C VAL A 66 -22.48 5.02 -5.14
N GLY A 67 -21.73 4.17 -4.45
CA GLY A 67 -21.40 2.82 -4.90
C GLY A 67 -22.57 1.85 -4.67
N VAL A 68 -22.52 0.73 -5.35
CA VAL A 68 -23.47 -0.38 -5.19
C VAL A 68 -22.76 -1.54 -4.50
N PRO A 69 -23.03 -1.82 -3.21
CA PRO A 69 -22.44 -2.96 -2.54
C PRO A 69 -22.92 -4.27 -3.17
N VAL A 70 -21.97 -5.13 -3.51
CA VAL A 70 -22.24 -6.47 -4.06
C VAL A 70 -21.86 -7.52 -3.03
N THR A 71 -22.75 -8.47 -2.78
CA THR A 71 -22.51 -9.60 -1.90
C THR A 71 -21.85 -10.72 -2.71
N GLY A 72 -20.64 -11.09 -2.32
CA GLY A 72 -19.90 -12.19 -2.91
C GLY A 72 -20.14 -13.52 -2.20
N VAL A 73 -19.13 -14.37 -2.18
CA VAL A 73 -19.19 -15.73 -1.61
C VAL A 73 -18.78 -15.75 -0.14
N ARG A 74 -19.11 -16.86 0.55
CA ARG A 74 -18.58 -17.14 1.89
C ARG A 74 -17.11 -17.50 1.83
N GLY A 75 -16.40 -17.15 2.88
CA GLY A 75 -15.00 -17.52 3.05
C GLY A 75 -14.82 -18.98 3.41
N ILE A 76 -13.66 -19.50 3.04
CA ILE A 76 -13.20 -20.86 3.36
C ILE A 76 -12.20 -20.76 4.50
N THR A 77 -12.43 -21.45 5.60
CA THR A 77 -11.53 -21.40 6.77
C THR A 77 -10.67 -22.68 6.82
N GLU A 78 -9.35 -22.47 6.90
CA GLU A 78 -8.39 -23.54 7.05
C GLU A 78 -7.40 -23.25 8.19
N THR A 79 -6.93 -24.32 8.85
CA THR A 79 -5.88 -24.19 9.86
C THR A 79 -4.52 -23.99 9.19
N VAL A 80 -3.62 -23.30 9.89
CA VAL A 80 -2.22 -23.16 9.46
C VAL A 80 -1.57 -24.55 9.31
N ALA A 81 -1.93 -25.51 10.17
CA ALA A 81 -1.44 -26.90 10.05
C ALA A 81 -1.84 -27.54 8.71
N THR A 82 -3.08 -27.33 8.24
CA THR A 82 -3.57 -27.84 6.93
C THR A 82 -2.80 -27.18 5.79
N ILE A 83 -2.63 -25.86 5.83
CA ILE A 83 -1.86 -25.10 4.83
C ILE A 83 -0.42 -25.62 4.77
N MET A 84 0.22 -25.78 5.93
CA MET A 84 1.59 -26.28 6.03
C MET A 84 1.75 -27.73 5.58
N GLN A 85 0.72 -28.57 5.77
CA GLN A 85 0.72 -29.94 5.25
C GLN A 85 0.66 -29.91 3.72
N ARG A 86 -0.19 -29.09 3.12
CA ARG A 86 -0.28 -28.89 1.66
C ARG A 86 1.06 -28.42 1.08
N ALA A 87 1.67 -27.40 1.71
CA ALA A 87 2.97 -26.88 1.29
C ALA A 87 4.09 -27.96 1.33
N ARG A 88 4.10 -28.80 2.37
CA ARG A 88 5.05 -29.95 2.45
C ARG A 88 4.80 -30.98 1.36
N THR A 89 3.54 -31.33 1.09
CA THR A 89 3.17 -32.32 0.05
C THR A 89 3.51 -31.82 -1.35
N ARG A 90 3.29 -30.50 -1.61
CA ARG A 90 3.65 -29.88 -2.89
C ARG A 90 5.15 -29.91 -3.11
N GLY A 91 5.93 -29.78 -2.05
CA GLY A 91 7.39 -29.70 -2.09
C GLY A 91 7.89 -28.43 -2.75
N LEU A 92 9.06 -27.98 -2.33
CA LEU A 92 9.80 -26.94 -3.04
C LEU A 92 10.66 -27.66 -4.10
N GLY A 93 10.04 -28.09 -5.21
CA GLY A 93 10.84 -28.51 -6.36
C GLY A 93 11.74 -27.37 -6.80
N TRP A 94 13.00 -27.65 -7.17
CA TRP A 94 13.86 -26.65 -7.81
C TRP A 94 13.11 -26.07 -9.00
N ARG A 95 12.92 -24.74 -8.99
CA ARG A 95 12.40 -24.00 -10.12
C ARG A 95 13.46 -22.99 -10.56
N PRO A 96 13.62 -22.74 -11.85
CA PRO A 96 14.45 -21.65 -12.31
C PRO A 96 13.90 -20.33 -11.76
N ILE A 97 14.78 -19.36 -11.52
CA ILE A 97 14.37 -18.01 -11.14
C ILE A 97 13.44 -17.50 -12.25
N ALA A 98 12.23 -17.16 -11.89
CA ALA A 98 11.26 -16.52 -12.78
C ALA A 98 11.50 -15.01 -12.71
N PHE A 99 11.95 -14.44 -13.80
CA PHE A 99 11.86 -13.00 -14.01
C PHE A 99 10.45 -12.74 -14.52
N GLU A 100 9.68 -12.01 -13.76
CA GLU A 100 8.60 -11.27 -14.36
C GLU A 100 9.28 -10.35 -15.36
N GLY A 101 8.93 -10.48 -16.64
CA GLY A 101 9.54 -9.64 -17.69
C GLY A 101 9.48 -8.19 -17.25
N GLU A 102 10.45 -7.37 -17.68
CA GLU A 102 10.57 -5.96 -17.26
C GLU A 102 9.21 -5.38 -16.99
N GLU A 103 9.03 -4.79 -15.82
CA GLU A 103 7.77 -4.15 -15.41
C GLU A 103 7.47 -2.98 -16.35
N VAL A 104 7.12 -3.31 -17.59
CA VAL A 104 6.74 -2.36 -18.65
C VAL A 104 5.43 -1.65 -18.30
N ARG A 105 4.83 -2.02 -17.15
CA ARG A 105 3.53 -1.53 -16.67
C ARG A 105 3.65 -0.19 -15.96
N ARG A 106 4.34 0.72 -16.62
CA ARG A 106 4.51 2.10 -16.19
C ARG A 106 3.26 2.92 -16.50
N ARG A 107 3.25 4.17 -16.06
CA ARG A 107 2.24 5.13 -16.47
C ARG A 107 2.05 5.09 -17.99
N PRO A 108 0.81 5.25 -18.48
CA PRO A 108 0.51 5.19 -19.93
C PRO A 108 1.15 6.34 -20.72
N PHE A 109 1.52 7.41 -20.04
CA PHE A 109 2.19 8.59 -20.62
C PHE A 109 2.94 9.37 -19.52
N VAL A 110 3.83 10.27 -19.95
CA VAL A 110 4.52 11.20 -19.02
C VAL A 110 3.53 12.32 -18.68
N PRO A 111 3.25 12.55 -17.37
CA PRO A 111 2.38 13.64 -16.95
C PRO A 111 2.93 15.02 -17.34
N ALA A 112 2.03 15.99 -17.50
CA ALA A 112 2.41 17.37 -17.68
C ALA A 112 2.81 18.02 -16.34
N ASP A 113 3.60 19.07 -16.38
CA ASP A 113 3.90 19.88 -15.19
C ASP A 113 2.61 20.57 -14.72
N ASP A 114 2.38 20.60 -13.40
CA ASP A 114 1.27 21.36 -12.83
C ASP A 114 1.64 22.83 -12.74
N PRO A 115 0.97 23.73 -13.50
CA PRO A 115 1.28 25.17 -13.45
C PRO A 115 0.96 25.79 -12.07
N LEU A 116 0.23 25.09 -11.21
CA LEU A 116 -0.11 25.50 -9.84
C LEU A 116 0.81 24.85 -8.79
N ALA A 117 1.83 24.10 -9.22
CA ALA A 117 2.78 23.50 -8.29
C ALA A 117 3.46 24.60 -7.46
N PRO A 118 3.48 24.46 -6.13
CA PRO A 118 4.25 25.39 -5.30
C PRO A 118 5.72 25.31 -5.71
N ALA A 119 6.40 26.47 -5.73
CA ALA A 119 7.83 26.50 -5.91
C ALA A 119 8.48 25.53 -4.90
N VAL A 120 9.48 24.78 -5.36
CA VAL A 120 10.29 23.97 -4.44
C VAL A 120 10.78 24.90 -3.36
N PRO A 121 10.50 24.66 -2.09
CA PRO A 121 11.11 25.43 -1.03
C PRO A 121 12.61 25.31 -1.28
N SER A 122 13.29 26.43 -1.58
CA SER A 122 14.73 26.42 -1.47
C SER A 122 15.01 25.92 -0.06
N TRP A 123 15.70 24.80 0.07
CA TRP A 123 16.25 24.42 1.36
C TRP A 123 16.90 25.69 1.90
N PRO A 124 16.58 26.13 3.11
CA PRO A 124 17.31 27.25 3.67
C PRO A 124 18.79 26.91 3.49
N PRO A 125 19.57 27.79 2.93
CA PRO A 125 21.01 27.55 2.73
C PRO A 125 21.50 27.02 4.08
N GLN A 126 22.15 25.85 4.07
CA GLN A 126 22.74 25.29 5.29
C GLN A 126 23.45 26.44 5.98
N PRO A 127 23.08 26.85 7.19
CA PRO A 127 23.72 27.95 7.85
C PRO A 127 25.22 27.69 7.83
N GLN A 128 25.97 28.47 7.11
CA GLN A 128 27.45 28.37 7.09
C GLN A 128 27.91 28.60 8.53
N GLY A 129 28.28 27.56 9.21
CA GLY A 129 28.66 27.59 10.63
C GLY A 129 28.11 26.46 11.49
N PHE A 130 27.17 25.65 11.02
CA PHE A 130 26.67 24.48 11.74
C PHE A 130 27.47 23.19 11.47
N ALA A 131 28.68 23.29 10.93
CA ALA A 131 29.57 22.12 10.76
C ALA A 131 30.01 21.46 12.08
N ALA A 132 29.71 22.05 13.25
CA ALA A 132 30.10 21.53 14.55
C ALA A 132 28.93 21.01 15.43
N ALA A 133 27.69 21.09 14.95
CA ALA A 133 26.53 20.62 15.70
C ALA A 133 25.63 19.67 14.88
N GLN A 134 26.11 19.12 13.80
CA GLN A 134 25.65 17.83 13.32
C GLN A 134 26.32 16.75 14.21
N ASP A 135 25.92 16.67 15.46
CA ASP A 135 25.55 15.38 15.95
C ASP A 135 24.48 14.89 14.97
N LEU A 136 24.97 14.38 13.84
CA LEU A 136 24.19 13.58 12.94
C LEU A 136 23.37 12.70 13.86
N LEU A 137 22.06 12.85 13.86
CA LEU A 137 21.20 11.83 14.44
C LEU A 137 21.62 10.56 13.70
N LEU A 138 22.60 9.88 14.25
CA LEU A 138 23.10 8.64 13.71
C LEU A 138 21.87 7.77 13.55
N PRO A 139 21.67 7.12 12.39
CA PRO A 139 20.57 6.21 12.22
C PRO A 139 20.53 5.31 13.44
N GLN A 140 19.35 5.13 14.02
CA GLN A 140 19.19 4.25 15.18
C GLN A 140 19.84 2.91 14.85
N ALA A 141 20.73 2.44 15.70
CA ALA A 141 21.39 1.16 15.51
C ALA A 141 20.35 0.06 15.39
N ALA A 142 20.46 -0.75 14.34
CA ALA A 142 19.61 -1.93 14.17
C ALA A 142 19.89 -2.89 15.33
N GLY A 143 18.86 -3.20 16.13
CA GLY A 143 18.97 -4.15 17.24
C GLY A 143 19.06 -5.58 16.73
N THR A 144 17.96 -6.10 16.21
CA THR A 144 17.87 -7.46 15.65
C THR A 144 17.71 -7.37 14.16
N THR A 145 18.56 -8.10 13.42
CA THR A 145 18.45 -8.26 11.96
C THR A 145 18.40 -9.74 11.62
N PHE A 146 17.55 -10.11 10.69
CA PHE A 146 17.47 -11.49 10.19
C PHE A 146 17.04 -11.52 8.72
N LYS A 147 17.39 -12.61 8.05
CA LYS A 147 16.94 -12.84 6.67
C LYS A 147 15.59 -13.51 6.68
N ALA A 148 14.58 -12.83 6.14
CA ALA A 148 13.22 -13.34 6.10
C ALA A 148 13.01 -14.34 4.96
N VAL A 149 13.29 -13.94 3.71
CA VAL A 149 13.14 -14.77 2.51
C VAL A 149 14.36 -14.57 1.61
N GLY A 150 14.73 -15.58 0.85
CA GLY A 150 15.84 -15.48 -0.09
C GLY A 150 15.70 -16.38 -1.30
N THR A 151 16.26 -15.93 -2.41
CA THR A 151 16.29 -16.69 -3.66
C THR A 151 17.25 -17.89 -3.58
N ALA A 152 18.38 -17.74 -2.88
CA ALA A 152 19.44 -18.77 -2.82
C ALA A 152 19.00 -20.10 -2.17
N ALA A 153 17.95 -20.07 -1.33
CA ALA A 153 17.41 -21.27 -0.70
C ALA A 153 16.20 -21.86 -1.45
N GLY A 154 15.86 -21.32 -2.63
CA GLY A 154 14.64 -21.69 -3.36
C GLY A 154 13.37 -21.30 -2.63
N GLU A 155 13.43 -20.34 -1.69
CA GLU A 155 12.28 -19.91 -0.89
C GLU A 155 11.35 -19.01 -1.68
N SER A 156 11.91 -18.11 -2.51
CA SER A 156 11.21 -17.37 -3.57
C SER A 156 12.07 -17.40 -4.83
N ILE A 157 11.43 -17.54 -5.98
CA ILE A 157 12.10 -17.58 -7.28
C ILE A 157 11.77 -16.35 -8.14
N PHE A 158 10.95 -15.45 -7.63
CA PHE A 158 10.40 -14.30 -8.38
C PHE A 158 11.30 -13.06 -8.24
N ILE A 159 11.43 -12.34 -9.34
CA ILE A 159 12.08 -11.04 -9.44
C ILE A 159 11.18 -10.16 -10.32
N PRO A 160 10.64 -9.08 -9.79
CA PRO A 160 10.80 -8.54 -8.43
C PRO A 160 10.12 -9.41 -7.36
N PRO A 161 10.56 -9.31 -6.09
CA PRO A 161 9.97 -10.08 -5.00
C PRO A 161 8.69 -9.44 -4.42
N ASP A 162 8.37 -8.20 -4.74
CA ASP A 162 7.27 -7.39 -4.20
C ASP A 162 7.11 -7.56 -2.70
N SER A 163 8.20 -7.20 -2.00
CA SER A 163 8.35 -7.49 -0.58
C SER A 163 7.40 -6.66 0.27
N MET A 164 6.51 -7.36 0.96
CA MET A 164 5.57 -6.79 1.92
C MET A 164 5.71 -7.45 3.30
N GLY A 165 5.22 -6.76 4.30
CA GLY A 165 5.17 -7.28 5.66
C GLY A 165 4.63 -6.25 6.63
N ASP A 166 4.23 -6.73 7.80
CA ASP A 166 3.80 -5.87 8.89
C ASP A 166 4.18 -6.47 10.25
N VAL A 167 4.07 -5.64 11.28
CA VAL A 167 4.53 -5.93 12.63
C VAL A 167 3.36 -5.92 13.61
N GLY A 168 2.94 -7.09 14.05
CA GLY A 168 1.96 -7.27 15.12
C GLY A 168 2.60 -7.19 16.52
N PRO A 169 1.84 -7.45 17.58
CA PRO A 169 2.35 -7.36 18.96
C PRO A 169 3.53 -8.29 19.25
N THR A 170 3.49 -9.51 18.77
CA THR A 170 4.47 -10.57 19.08
C THR A 170 5.17 -11.14 17.87
N GLN A 171 4.65 -10.89 16.66
CA GLN A 171 5.12 -11.50 15.42
C GLN A 171 5.32 -10.47 14.32
N ILE A 172 6.07 -10.88 13.32
CA ILE A 172 6.27 -10.19 12.05
C ILE A 172 5.80 -11.15 10.96
N LEU A 173 4.87 -10.71 10.12
CA LEU A 173 4.43 -11.46 8.95
C LEU A 173 5.07 -10.86 7.70
N VAL A 174 5.75 -11.69 6.93
CA VAL A 174 6.41 -11.31 5.67
C VAL A 174 5.76 -12.07 4.54
N HIS A 175 5.41 -11.37 3.49
CA HIS A 175 4.87 -11.91 2.25
C HIS A 175 5.63 -11.32 1.07
N VAL A 176 6.16 -12.18 0.23
CA VAL A 176 6.81 -11.83 -1.03
C VAL A 176 6.22 -12.68 -2.13
N ASN A 177 6.39 -12.30 -3.38
CA ASN A 177 6.03 -13.20 -4.48
C ASN A 177 6.64 -14.58 -4.25
N GLY A 178 5.78 -15.58 -4.19
CA GLY A 178 6.15 -16.99 -3.98
C GLY A 178 6.24 -17.46 -2.53
N ARG A 179 6.20 -16.60 -1.49
CA ARG A 179 6.41 -17.04 -0.12
C ARG A 179 5.75 -16.17 0.93
N ILE A 180 5.05 -16.80 1.88
CA ILE A 180 4.56 -16.17 3.11
C ILE A 180 5.16 -16.83 4.34
N LYS A 181 5.66 -16.03 5.30
CA LYS A 181 6.30 -16.49 6.54
C LYS A 181 5.92 -15.63 7.73
N VAL A 182 5.85 -16.25 8.90
CA VAL A 182 5.73 -15.55 10.17
C VAL A 182 6.99 -15.76 11.02
N PHE A 183 7.44 -14.71 11.69
CA PHE A 183 8.57 -14.72 12.61
C PHE A 183 8.16 -14.14 13.96
N ASP A 184 8.86 -14.52 15.02
CA ASP A 184 8.79 -13.76 16.26
C ASP A 184 9.68 -12.50 16.20
N LYS A 185 9.69 -11.70 17.27
CA LYS A 185 10.48 -10.46 17.33
C LYS A 185 12.00 -10.68 17.40
N THR A 186 12.43 -11.91 17.62
CA THR A 186 13.86 -12.29 17.59
C THR A 186 14.31 -12.76 16.21
N GLY A 187 13.38 -12.92 15.26
CA GLY A 187 13.64 -13.47 13.93
C GLY A 187 13.55 -14.99 13.87
N ALA A 188 13.10 -15.65 14.92
CA ALA A 188 12.85 -17.09 14.87
C ALA A 188 11.58 -17.39 14.06
N LEU A 189 11.67 -18.39 13.17
CA LEU A 189 10.57 -18.80 12.30
C LEU A 189 9.42 -19.37 13.14
N GLY A 190 8.20 -18.87 12.89
CA GLY A 190 6.97 -19.30 13.55
C GLY A 190 6.24 -20.41 12.81
N GLY A 191 4.93 -20.52 13.09
CA GLY A 191 4.10 -21.63 12.61
C GLY A 191 3.76 -21.62 11.13
N LEU A 192 3.94 -20.50 10.41
CA LEU A 192 3.63 -20.36 9.00
C LEU A 192 4.91 -20.16 8.17
N ASN A 193 5.10 -21.01 7.17
CA ASN A 193 6.13 -20.91 6.14
C ASN A 193 5.64 -21.67 4.91
N SER A 194 4.87 -21.01 4.07
CA SER A 194 4.20 -21.63 2.94
C SER A 194 4.59 -20.94 1.64
N ASP A 195 4.63 -21.70 0.54
CA ASP A 195 4.56 -21.12 -0.79
C ASP A 195 3.16 -20.53 -1.03
N ASP A 196 3.08 -19.54 -1.91
CA ASP A 196 1.83 -18.83 -2.19
C ASP A 196 0.76 -19.72 -2.80
N LEU A 197 1.14 -20.63 -3.67
CA LEU A 197 0.18 -21.52 -4.31
C LEU A 197 -0.48 -22.47 -3.30
N SER A 198 0.25 -22.88 -2.26
CA SER A 198 -0.30 -23.68 -1.15
C SER A 198 -1.08 -22.84 -0.17
N PHE A 199 -0.65 -21.61 0.13
CA PHE A 199 -1.36 -20.72 1.03
C PHE A 199 -2.72 -20.28 0.44
N TRP A 200 -2.72 -19.84 -0.81
CA TRP A 200 -3.89 -19.29 -1.50
C TRP A 200 -4.76 -20.36 -2.21
N ASP A 201 -4.39 -21.65 -2.11
CA ASP A 201 -5.08 -22.75 -2.80
C ASP A 201 -6.60 -22.75 -2.64
N PRO A 202 -7.19 -22.41 -1.46
CA PRO A 202 -8.64 -22.42 -1.31
C PRO A 202 -9.39 -21.46 -2.23
N VAL A 203 -8.74 -20.38 -2.71
CA VAL A 203 -9.45 -19.29 -3.41
C VAL A 203 -8.80 -18.82 -4.71
N ARG A 204 -7.57 -19.27 -5.04
CA ARG A 204 -6.86 -18.85 -6.26
C ARG A 204 -7.38 -19.48 -7.56
N ALA A 205 -8.39 -20.35 -7.48
CA ALA A 205 -8.99 -21.03 -8.64
C ALA A 205 -7.98 -21.75 -9.56
N GLY A 206 -6.88 -22.29 -8.97
CA GLY A 206 -5.82 -22.96 -9.71
C GLY A 206 -4.83 -22.05 -10.44
N GLN A 207 -5.01 -20.74 -10.37
CA GLN A 207 -4.18 -19.74 -11.05
C GLN A 207 -2.90 -19.40 -10.27
N GLU A 208 -1.90 -18.83 -10.94
CA GLU A 208 -0.75 -18.18 -10.32
C GLU A 208 -1.19 -16.89 -9.63
N VAL A 209 -0.40 -16.40 -8.67
CA VAL A 209 -0.69 -15.22 -7.88
C VAL A 209 0.54 -14.33 -7.78
N THR A 210 0.31 -13.01 -7.62
CA THR A 210 1.36 -11.99 -7.57
C THR A 210 0.92 -10.78 -6.74
N ASP A 211 1.85 -9.87 -6.45
CA ASP A 211 1.64 -8.59 -5.78
C ASP A 211 1.01 -8.73 -4.40
N PRO A 212 1.70 -9.36 -3.45
CA PRO A 212 1.19 -9.53 -2.10
C PRO A 212 1.15 -8.23 -1.31
N GLU A 213 0.16 -8.12 -0.42
CA GLU A 213 0.05 -7.06 0.58
C GLU A 213 -0.26 -7.66 1.97
N VAL A 214 0.22 -7.03 3.02
CA VAL A 214 -0.03 -7.46 4.40
C VAL A 214 -0.32 -6.25 5.29
N ARG A 215 -1.31 -6.41 6.19
CA ARG A 215 -1.57 -5.45 7.27
C ARG A 215 -1.90 -6.20 8.56
N TYR A 216 -1.40 -5.68 9.66
CA TYR A 216 -1.86 -6.03 11.00
C TYR A 216 -2.88 -4.99 11.49
N ASP A 217 -4.12 -5.40 11.57
CA ASP A 217 -5.18 -4.54 12.08
C ASP A 217 -5.14 -4.46 13.61
N ARG A 218 -4.75 -3.32 14.13
CA ARG A 218 -4.62 -3.09 15.58
C ARG A 218 -5.98 -3.04 16.28
N LEU A 219 -7.06 -2.70 15.54
CA LEU A 219 -8.40 -2.58 16.10
C LEU A 219 -9.07 -3.94 16.33
N THR A 220 -8.83 -4.91 15.47
CA THR A 220 -9.39 -6.26 15.60
C THR A 220 -8.38 -7.29 16.10
N GLY A 221 -7.09 -6.96 16.14
CA GLY A 221 -6.03 -7.89 16.49
C GLY A 221 -5.87 -9.00 15.48
N ARG A 222 -6.03 -8.72 14.17
CA ARG A 222 -5.95 -9.71 13.10
C ARG A 222 -4.99 -9.30 12.01
N TRP A 223 -4.45 -10.31 11.36
CA TRP A 223 -3.67 -10.14 10.14
C TRP A 223 -4.58 -10.23 8.92
N PHE A 224 -4.36 -9.33 7.99
CA PHE A 224 -4.97 -9.31 6.69
C PHE A 224 -3.86 -9.46 5.65
N ALA A 225 -3.94 -10.49 4.83
CA ALA A 225 -3.09 -10.68 3.67
C ALA A 225 -3.95 -10.59 2.41
N LEU A 226 -3.43 -9.93 1.38
CA LEU A 226 -4.08 -9.76 0.10
C LEU A 226 -3.10 -10.12 -1.00
N ILE A 227 -3.59 -10.64 -2.10
CA ILE A 227 -2.84 -10.92 -3.33
C ILE A 227 -3.82 -10.90 -4.50
N VAL A 228 -3.32 -10.78 -5.72
CA VAL A 228 -4.12 -10.93 -6.93
C VAL A 228 -3.70 -12.16 -7.72
N ASN A 229 -4.61 -12.77 -8.46
CA ASN A 229 -4.23 -13.79 -9.42
C ASN A 229 -3.94 -13.17 -10.79
N PHE A 230 -3.12 -13.84 -11.55
CA PHE A 230 -2.80 -13.49 -12.93
C PHE A 230 -3.32 -14.57 -13.87
N ALA A 231 -4.35 -14.23 -14.64
CA ALA A 231 -4.96 -15.12 -15.60
C ALA A 231 -5.40 -14.36 -16.85
N PRO A 232 -5.52 -15.02 -18.02
CA PRO A 232 -6.07 -14.38 -19.22
C PRO A 232 -7.50 -13.87 -19.04
N THR A 233 -8.26 -14.51 -18.15
CA THR A 233 -9.65 -14.18 -17.81
C THR A 233 -9.92 -14.55 -16.35
N ASN A 234 -11.02 -14.06 -15.78
CA ASN A 234 -11.43 -14.35 -14.40
C ASN A 234 -10.39 -13.96 -13.36
N ASN A 235 -9.87 -12.77 -13.48
CA ASN A 235 -8.96 -12.23 -12.49
C ASN A 235 -9.69 -11.92 -11.18
N LEU A 236 -9.03 -12.24 -10.07
CA LEU A 236 -9.59 -12.21 -8.73
C LEU A 236 -8.68 -11.36 -7.82
N VAL A 237 -9.30 -10.69 -6.87
CA VAL A 237 -8.63 -10.23 -5.65
C VAL A 237 -8.86 -11.28 -4.58
N LEU A 238 -7.79 -11.72 -3.94
CA LEU A 238 -7.79 -12.75 -2.89
C LEU A 238 -7.46 -12.09 -1.55
N LEU A 239 -8.21 -12.45 -0.51
CA LEU A 239 -8.05 -11.92 0.84
C LEU A 239 -8.01 -13.06 1.85
N ALA A 240 -7.06 -13.02 2.78
CA ALA A 240 -6.98 -13.94 3.90
C ALA A 240 -6.98 -13.16 5.23
N VAL A 241 -7.81 -13.59 6.17
CA VAL A 241 -7.96 -12.96 7.49
C VAL A 241 -7.64 -13.98 8.57
N SER A 242 -6.67 -13.68 9.43
CA SER A 242 -6.28 -14.58 10.52
C SER A 242 -7.35 -14.65 11.61
N SER A 243 -7.36 -15.76 12.36
CA SER A 243 -8.27 -15.95 13.50
C SER A 243 -7.90 -15.10 14.73
N GLY A 244 -6.69 -14.55 14.78
CA GLY A 244 -6.22 -13.74 15.90
C GLY A 244 -4.82 -13.14 15.66
N PRO A 245 -4.26 -12.50 16.71
CA PRO A 245 -3.02 -11.74 16.58
C PRO A 245 -1.75 -12.59 16.49
N THR A 246 -1.83 -13.86 16.94
CA THR A 246 -0.70 -14.78 16.94
C THR A 246 -0.98 -15.95 16.01
N ILE A 247 -0.08 -16.16 15.04
CA ILE A 247 -0.17 -17.23 14.05
C ILE A 247 0.68 -18.41 14.54
N THR A 248 -0.01 -19.52 14.83
CA THR A 248 0.58 -20.81 15.20
C THR A 248 0.01 -21.91 14.31
N GLY A 249 0.46 -23.15 14.47
CA GLY A 249 -0.14 -24.28 13.74
C GLY A 249 -1.63 -24.49 14.01
N ALA A 250 -2.12 -24.10 15.20
CA ALA A 250 -3.53 -24.19 15.58
C ALA A 250 -4.39 -23.00 15.12
N SER A 251 -3.75 -21.89 14.72
CA SER A 251 -4.45 -20.74 14.16
C SER A 251 -5.06 -21.08 12.82
N SER A 252 -6.03 -20.29 12.38
CA SER A 252 -6.64 -20.43 11.07
C SER A 252 -6.64 -19.11 10.31
N PHE A 253 -6.79 -19.22 8.99
CA PHE A 253 -7.14 -18.13 8.10
C PHE A 253 -8.50 -18.42 7.47
N THR A 254 -9.30 -17.37 7.30
CA THR A 254 -10.50 -17.40 6.47
C THR A 254 -10.17 -16.68 5.16
N PHE A 255 -10.29 -17.42 4.07
CA PHE A 255 -9.97 -16.99 2.72
C PHE A 255 -11.20 -16.53 1.98
N PHE A 256 -11.13 -15.39 1.34
CA PHE A 256 -12.16 -14.83 0.47
C PHE A 256 -11.58 -14.54 -0.89
N SER A 257 -12.42 -14.53 -1.92
CA SER A 257 -12.10 -14.01 -3.24
C SER A 257 -13.30 -13.30 -3.83
N PHE A 258 -13.01 -12.35 -4.71
CA PHE A 258 -14.01 -11.74 -5.56
C PHE A 258 -13.41 -11.42 -6.93
N PRO A 259 -14.20 -11.56 -8.02
CA PRO A 259 -13.74 -11.18 -9.35
C PRO A 259 -13.59 -9.67 -9.44
N ILE A 260 -12.59 -9.19 -10.18
CA ILE A 260 -12.41 -7.75 -10.41
C ILE A 260 -13.62 -7.14 -11.12
N ASP A 261 -14.35 -7.93 -11.92
CA ASP A 261 -15.61 -7.55 -12.58
C ASP A 261 -16.85 -7.82 -11.70
N LEU A 262 -16.70 -7.73 -10.38
CA LEU A 262 -17.78 -7.99 -9.43
C LEU A 262 -18.98 -7.05 -9.68
N GLY A 263 -20.16 -7.64 -9.90
CA GLY A 263 -21.36 -6.88 -10.22
C GLY A 263 -21.47 -6.46 -11.70
N GLY A 264 -20.59 -6.97 -12.56
CA GLY A 264 -20.62 -6.67 -14.00
C GLY A 264 -20.25 -5.22 -14.31
N VAL A 265 -19.24 -4.69 -13.61
CA VAL A 265 -18.83 -3.29 -13.73
C VAL A 265 -17.95 -2.98 -14.93
N GLY A 266 -17.74 -3.95 -15.84
CA GLY A 266 -17.01 -3.75 -17.10
C GLY A 266 -15.51 -4.03 -17.01
N GLU A 267 -15.06 -4.76 -15.99
CA GLU A 267 -13.66 -5.12 -15.78
C GLU A 267 -13.30 -6.51 -16.35
N SER A 268 -14.22 -7.15 -17.07
CA SER A 268 -14.01 -8.48 -17.62
C SER A 268 -12.81 -8.51 -18.57
N GLY A 269 -11.88 -9.42 -18.33
CA GLY A 269 -10.65 -9.54 -19.10
C GLY A 269 -9.53 -8.58 -18.70
N ASN A 270 -9.79 -7.66 -17.76
CA ASN A 270 -8.75 -6.83 -17.19
C ASN A 270 -7.96 -7.61 -16.11
N PHE A 271 -6.81 -7.05 -15.75
CA PHE A 271 -5.94 -7.52 -14.68
C PHE A 271 -5.71 -6.38 -13.69
N CYS A 272 -5.81 -6.68 -12.38
CA CYS A 272 -5.44 -5.75 -11.32
C CYS A 272 -3.93 -5.88 -11.04
N ASP A 273 -3.17 -4.84 -11.33
CA ASP A 273 -1.75 -4.73 -11.07
C ASP A 273 -1.51 -3.80 -9.89
N TYR A 274 -0.49 -4.09 -9.10
CA TYR A 274 -0.07 -3.27 -7.97
C TYR A 274 -1.22 -2.92 -7.01
N PRO A 275 -1.86 -3.91 -6.35
CA PRO A 275 -3.00 -3.65 -5.47
C PRO A 275 -2.58 -2.79 -4.28
N GLY A 276 -3.10 -1.57 -4.20
CA GLY A 276 -2.83 -0.63 -3.12
C GLY A 276 -3.73 -0.88 -1.92
N PHE A 277 -3.25 -1.61 -0.91
CA PHE A 277 -4.05 -2.05 0.23
C PHE A 277 -3.96 -1.09 1.42
N GLY A 278 -5.11 -0.83 2.06
CA GLY A 278 -5.22 -0.13 3.33
C GLY A 278 -6.50 -0.53 4.06
N LEU A 279 -6.59 -0.20 5.36
CA LEU A 279 -7.75 -0.53 6.18
C LEU A 279 -7.99 0.49 7.30
N ASP A 280 -9.24 0.55 7.75
CA ASP A 280 -9.65 1.34 8.91
C ASP A 280 -10.61 0.55 9.83
N ALA A 281 -11.33 1.25 10.70
CA ALA A 281 -12.33 0.63 11.58
C ALA A 281 -13.49 -0.04 10.82
N ASN A 282 -13.82 0.41 9.61
CA ASN A 282 -15.06 0.13 8.89
C ASN A 282 -14.87 -0.73 7.65
N ALA A 283 -13.76 -0.54 6.93
CA ALA A 283 -13.54 -1.18 5.63
C ALA A 283 -12.07 -1.48 5.36
N LEU A 284 -11.87 -2.25 4.29
CA LEU A 284 -10.60 -2.45 3.62
C LEU A 284 -10.71 -1.77 2.24
N TYR A 285 -9.62 -1.17 1.80
CA TYR A 285 -9.52 -0.40 0.56
C TYR A 285 -8.47 -1.04 -0.33
N VAL A 286 -8.83 -1.41 -1.55
CA VAL A 286 -7.94 -2.00 -2.54
C VAL A 286 -7.98 -1.14 -3.79
N GLY A 287 -6.89 -0.48 -4.12
CA GLY A 287 -6.76 0.26 -5.36
C GLY A 287 -5.97 -0.54 -6.38
N CYS A 288 -6.41 -0.58 -7.62
CA CYS A 288 -5.80 -1.35 -8.70
C CYS A 288 -5.46 -0.47 -9.89
N ASN A 289 -4.30 -0.68 -10.48
CA ASN A 289 -4.04 -0.33 -11.86
C ASN A 289 -4.67 -1.40 -12.75
N MET A 290 -5.55 -1.02 -13.66
CA MET A 290 -6.25 -1.95 -14.52
C MET A 290 -5.57 -2.02 -15.89
N PHE A 291 -5.16 -3.23 -16.28
CA PHE A 291 -4.57 -3.52 -17.58
C PHE A 291 -5.45 -4.51 -18.34
N SER A 292 -5.56 -4.38 -19.64
CA SER A 292 -6.27 -5.35 -20.49
C SER A 292 -5.42 -6.61 -20.69
N GLY A 293 -5.56 -7.61 -19.85
CA GLY A 293 -4.71 -8.82 -19.90
C GLY A 293 -3.22 -8.45 -19.83
N ALA A 294 -2.42 -8.86 -20.80
CA ALA A 294 -1.02 -8.44 -20.99
C ALA A 294 -0.87 -7.12 -21.77
N GLY A 295 -1.96 -6.42 -22.03
CA GLY A 295 -2.02 -5.22 -22.87
C GLY A 295 -1.82 -3.91 -22.11
N PRO A 296 -2.25 -2.78 -22.70
CA PRO A 296 -1.99 -1.46 -22.14
C PRO A 296 -2.83 -1.18 -20.88
N PHE A 297 -2.34 -0.22 -20.09
CA PHE A 297 -3.08 0.39 -18.98
C PHE A 297 -4.41 0.97 -19.48
N GLN A 298 -5.48 0.74 -18.71
CA GLN A 298 -6.82 1.21 -19.02
C GLN A 298 -7.21 2.39 -18.11
N HIS A 299 -7.25 2.17 -16.82
CA HIS A 299 -7.64 3.12 -15.77
C HIS A 299 -7.26 2.56 -14.40
N THR A 300 -7.68 3.22 -13.34
CA THR A 300 -7.58 2.67 -11.99
C THR A 300 -8.96 2.41 -11.39
N THR A 301 -9.08 1.34 -10.60
CA THR A 301 -10.32 0.95 -9.92
C THR A 301 -10.07 0.84 -8.42
N GLY A 302 -11.04 1.29 -7.62
CA GLY A 302 -11.02 1.15 -6.17
C GLY A 302 -12.10 0.20 -5.68
N TYR A 303 -11.75 -0.73 -4.80
CA TYR A 303 -12.70 -1.64 -4.14
C TYR A 303 -12.77 -1.32 -2.66
N VAL A 304 -13.97 -1.12 -2.13
CA VAL A 304 -14.24 -0.92 -0.70
C VAL A 304 -14.88 -2.20 -0.18
N ILE A 305 -14.15 -2.94 0.66
CA ILE A 305 -14.60 -4.19 1.27
C ILE A 305 -15.12 -3.88 2.67
N ARG A 306 -16.39 -4.18 2.95
CA ARG A 306 -16.97 -3.99 4.28
C ARG A 306 -16.24 -4.89 5.29
N LYS A 307 -15.50 -4.31 6.24
CA LYS A 307 -14.65 -5.07 7.18
C LYS A 307 -15.44 -6.07 8.00
N SER A 308 -16.63 -5.71 8.50
CA SER A 308 -17.47 -6.61 9.27
C SER A 308 -17.90 -7.87 8.50
N SER A 309 -17.93 -7.84 7.18
CA SER A 309 -18.29 -9.00 6.34
C SER A 309 -17.18 -10.05 6.25
N VAL A 310 -15.94 -9.72 6.62
CA VAL A 310 -14.78 -10.61 6.53
C VAL A 310 -14.16 -10.98 7.88
N LEU A 311 -14.69 -10.43 8.98
CA LEU A 311 -14.24 -10.81 10.33
C LEU A 311 -14.80 -12.18 10.80
N GLY A 312 -15.81 -12.70 10.10
CA GLY A 312 -16.32 -14.06 10.21
C GLY A 312 -16.17 -14.82 8.89
N SER A 313 -17.08 -15.73 8.61
CA SER A 313 -17.09 -16.49 7.35
C SER A 313 -17.82 -15.78 6.19
N GLY A 314 -18.15 -14.53 6.32
CA GLY A 314 -18.87 -13.77 5.29
C GLY A 314 -20.36 -14.10 5.18
N PRO A 315 -20.98 -13.85 4.02
CA PRO A 315 -20.37 -13.54 2.71
C PRO A 315 -19.64 -12.20 2.66
N ILE A 316 -18.57 -12.11 1.87
CA ILE A 316 -17.85 -10.87 1.63
C ILE A 316 -18.76 -9.85 0.94
N VAL A 317 -18.65 -8.57 1.33
CA VAL A 317 -19.38 -7.47 0.69
C VAL A 317 -18.39 -6.45 0.16
N VAL A 318 -18.43 -6.20 -1.15
CA VAL A 318 -17.49 -5.34 -1.88
C VAL A 318 -18.25 -4.30 -2.67
N THR A 319 -17.76 -3.06 -2.66
CA THR A 319 -18.28 -1.97 -3.49
C THR A 319 -17.20 -1.53 -4.46
N PRO A 320 -17.32 -1.79 -5.77
CA PRO A 320 -16.38 -1.31 -6.78
C PRO A 320 -16.65 0.15 -7.17
N PHE A 321 -15.57 0.89 -7.45
CA PHE A 321 -15.55 2.22 -8.05
C PHE A 321 -14.59 2.20 -9.23
N VAL A 322 -15.14 2.09 -10.44
CA VAL A 322 -14.37 1.96 -11.68
C VAL A 322 -13.94 3.33 -12.18
N ASP A 323 -12.82 3.37 -12.88
CA ASP A 323 -12.28 4.54 -13.55
C ASP A 323 -12.09 5.75 -12.63
N LEU A 324 -11.24 5.57 -11.62
CA LEU A 324 -10.84 6.67 -10.73
C LEU A 324 -10.02 7.74 -11.47
N THR A 325 -9.51 7.43 -12.64
CA THR A 325 -8.69 8.32 -13.49
C THR A 325 -9.49 9.14 -14.49
N GLY A 326 -10.82 8.98 -14.52
CA GLY A 326 -11.70 9.76 -15.40
C GLY A 326 -11.27 9.72 -16.86
N HIS A 327 -11.11 8.54 -17.41
CA HIS A 327 -10.58 8.28 -18.78
C HIS A 327 -9.19 8.91 -18.99
N LEU A 328 -8.31 8.80 -17.99
CA LEU A 328 -6.93 9.28 -17.99
C LEU A 328 -6.78 10.81 -18.01
N THR A 329 -7.82 11.55 -17.64
CA THR A 329 -7.78 13.02 -17.65
C THR A 329 -7.34 13.63 -16.33
N ALA A 330 -7.65 12.97 -15.22
CA ALA A 330 -7.23 13.33 -13.85
C ALA A 330 -7.66 12.24 -12.87
N GLY A 331 -6.88 12.05 -11.82
CA GLY A 331 -7.22 11.09 -10.76
C GLY A 331 -6.01 10.27 -10.30
N PRO A 332 -6.18 9.46 -9.24
CA PRO A 332 -5.04 8.78 -8.63
C PRO A 332 -4.54 7.64 -9.52
N PHE A 333 -3.28 7.71 -9.93
CA PHE A 333 -2.53 6.59 -10.49
C PHE A 333 -2.01 5.71 -9.36
N ALA A 334 -1.99 4.39 -9.55
CA ALA A 334 -1.58 3.41 -8.53
C ALA A 334 -2.20 3.73 -7.14
N PRO A 335 -3.55 3.80 -7.06
CA PRO A 335 -4.21 4.30 -5.86
C PRO A 335 -3.95 3.41 -4.66
N ARG A 336 -3.46 4.00 -3.55
CA ARG A 336 -3.26 3.30 -2.28
C ARG A 336 -4.47 3.47 -1.39
N GLY A 337 -4.98 2.39 -0.83
CA GLY A 337 -5.85 2.45 0.34
C GLY A 337 -5.09 3.04 1.53
N VAL A 338 -5.76 3.86 2.33
CA VAL A 338 -5.12 4.56 3.46
C VAL A 338 -5.40 3.81 4.76
N ASP A 339 -4.34 3.47 5.49
CA ASP A 339 -4.45 2.87 6.81
C ASP A 339 -4.86 3.91 7.86
N ASN A 340 -5.81 3.57 8.74
CA ASN A 340 -6.24 4.44 9.82
C ASN A 340 -6.64 3.62 11.07
N ASP A 341 -5.80 3.67 12.09
CA ASP A 341 -6.01 2.99 13.38
C ASP A 341 -6.94 3.75 14.35
N ASP A 342 -7.54 4.87 13.93
CA ASP A 342 -8.50 5.58 14.79
C ASP A 342 -9.82 4.82 14.84
N PRO A 343 -10.24 4.28 16.01
CA PRO A 343 -11.50 3.55 16.13
C PRO A 343 -12.75 4.42 15.87
N LEU A 344 -12.58 5.75 15.87
CA LEU A 344 -13.65 6.71 15.60
C LEU A 344 -13.66 7.18 14.14
N ALA A 345 -12.83 6.60 13.29
CA ALA A 345 -12.83 6.92 11.86
C ALA A 345 -14.21 6.62 11.24
N THR A 346 -14.77 7.59 10.54
CA THR A 346 -16.07 7.49 9.84
C THR A 346 -15.91 7.48 8.33
N GLU A 347 -14.70 7.77 7.85
CA GLU A 347 -14.37 7.91 6.43
C GLU A 347 -13.06 7.19 6.14
N GLY A 348 -12.94 6.68 4.91
CA GLY A 348 -11.71 6.13 4.38
C GLY A 348 -11.25 6.85 3.13
N TYR A 349 -10.11 6.43 2.58
CA TYR A 349 -9.49 7.18 1.50
C TYR A 349 -8.71 6.28 0.55
N PHE A 350 -8.67 6.71 -0.73
CA PHE A 350 -7.66 6.34 -1.70
C PHE A 350 -6.79 7.55 -2.00
N ILE A 351 -5.49 7.34 -2.21
CA ILE A 351 -4.56 8.39 -2.61
C ILE A 351 -3.56 7.87 -3.63
N GLY A 352 -3.19 8.71 -4.58
CA GLY A 352 -2.14 8.42 -5.57
C GLY A 352 -1.62 9.70 -6.21
N PRO A 353 -0.49 9.66 -6.92
CA PRO A 353 -0.10 10.77 -7.78
C PRO A 353 -1.13 10.95 -8.90
N ASP A 354 -1.33 12.18 -9.35
CA ASP A 354 -2.26 12.45 -10.44
C ASP A 354 -1.78 11.77 -11.74
N ILE A 355 -2.68 11.08 -12.45
CA ILE A 355 -2.34 10.41 -13.70
C ILE A 355 -1.83 11.40 -14.77
N ALA A 356 -2.38 12.62 -14.81
CA ALA A 356 -2.14 13.59 -15.87
C ALA A 356 -1.11 14.68 -15.52
N PHE A 357 -0.87 14.94 -14.21
CA PHE A 357 -0.02 16.03 -13.78
C PHE A 357 1.00 15.60 -12.73
N PHE A 358 2.25 16.00 -12.92
CA PHE A 358 3.25 15.97 -11.86
C PHE A 358 2.91 16.96 -10.75
N SER A 359 3.59 16.85 -9.62
CA SER A 359 3.47 17.77 -8.48
C SER A 359 2.07 17.86 -7.88
N ARG A 360 1.27 16.84 -8.13
CA ARG A 360 -0.09 16.73 -7.63
C ARG A 360 -0.37 15.32 -7.11
N LEU A 361 -0.86 15.24 -5.86
CA LEU A 361 -1.49 14.02 -5.35
C LEU A 361 -3.00 14.18 -5.44
N VAL A 362 -3.71 13.10 -5.69
CA VAL A 362 -5.16 13.06 -5.72
C VAL A 362 -5.66 12.17 -4.59
N LEU A 363 -6.44 12.76 -3.70
CA LEU A 363 -7.15 12.06 -2.63
C LEU A 363 -8.61 11.84 -3.06
N ARG A 364 -9.13 10.63 -2.82
CA ARG A 364 -10.55 10.27 -3.01
C ARG A 364 -11.08 9.83 -1.66
N ARG A 365 -12.08 10.54 -1.14
CA ARG A 365 -12.71 10.25 0.16
C ARG A 365 -13.85 9.27 -0.02
N VAL A 366 -13.89 8.26 0.83
CA VAL A 366 -14.96 7.27 0.94
C VAL A 366 -15.78 7.56 2.18
N THR A 367 -17.02 8.00 2.02
CA THR A 367 -17.97 8.16 3.13
C THR A 367 -18.78 6.90 3.32
N ASN A 368 -19.24 6.65 4.55
CA ASN A 368 -20.01 5.47 4.94
C ASN A 368 -19.41 4.12 4.50
N PRO A 369 -18.10 3.90 4.71
CA PRO A 369 -17.39 2.72 4.17
C PRO A 369 -17.89 1.38 4.71
N GLY A 370 -18.42 1.34 5.93
CA GLY A 370 -19.02 0.14 6.53
C GLY A 370 -20.47 -0.14 6.11
N GLY A 371 -21.10 0.77 5.35
CA GLY A 371 -22.47 0.67 4.87
C GLY A 371 -22.60 0.61 3.37
N THR A 372 -23.21 1.65 2.78
CA THR A 372 -23.21 1.91 1.34
C THR A 372 -22.19 3.02 1.07
N PRO A 373 -21.00 2.70 0.58
CA PRO A 373 -19.96 3.68 0.38
C PRO A 373 -20.31 4.69 -0.70
N ALA A 374 -19.88 5.95 -0.50
CA ALA A 374 -19.89 6.95 -1.56
C ALA A 374 -18.50 7.57 -1.69
N LEU A 375 -18.03 7.69 -2.94
CA LEU A 375 -16.71 8.17 -3.30
C LEU A 375 -16.78 9.63 -3.74
N SER A 376 -15.93 10.49 -3.18
CA SER A 376 -15.85 11.90 -3.58
C SER A 376 -15.30 12.07 -5.01
N GLY A 377 -15.46 13.24 -5.60
CA GLY A 377 -14.60 13.69 -6.70
C GLY A 377 -13.14 13.81 -6.28
N ASN A 378 -12.27 14.16 -7.23
CA ASN A 378 -10.85 14.37 -6.96
C ASN A 378 -10.63 15.53 -5.99
N LEU A 379 -9.87 15.28 -4.93
CA LEU A 379 -9.35 16.28 -4.00
C LEU A 379 -7.87 16.45 -4.30
N ASN A 380 -7.55 17.47 -5.08
CA ASN A 380 -6.19 17.72 -5.54
C ASN A 380 -5.35 18.35 -4.44
N LEU A 381 -4.19 17.75 -4.17
CA LEU A 381 -3.21 18.20 -3.20
C LEU A 381 -1.96 18.62 -3.98
N ALA A 382 -1.71 19.91 -4.08
CA ALA A 382 -0.49 20.42 -4.69
C ALA A 382 0.72 20.10 -3.80
N VAL A 383 1.75 19.53 -4.39
CA VAL A 383 3.02 19.22 -3.73
C VAL A 383 4.15 19.90 -4.49
N PRO A 384 5.34 20.08 -3.89
CA PRO A 384 6.50 20.64 -4.58
C PRO A 384 6.80 19.88 -5.87
N THR A 385 7.45 20.56 -6.81
CA THR A 385 7.76 20.02 -8.14
C THR A 385 8.35 18.61 -8.06
N THR A 386 7.72 17.68 -8.76
CA THR A 386 8.14 16.28 -8.89
C THR A 386 8.35 15.93 -10.35
N SER A 387 9.13 14.89 -10.59
CA SER A 387 9.28 14.26 -11.89
C SER A 387 9.63 12.78 -11.70
N LEU A 388 9.59 12.00 -12.79
CA LEU A 388 9.89 10.58 -12.70
C LEU A 388 11.33 10.35 -12.19
N PRO A 389 11.54 9.40 -11.27
CA PRO A 389 12.87 9.08 -10.78
C PRO A 389 13.75 8.55 -11.91
N LEU A 390 15.05 8.83 -11.80
CA LEU A 390 16.05 8.34 -12.74
C LEU A 390 16.61 7.02 -12.25
N THR A 391 16.86 6.08 -13.15
CA THR A 391 17.56 4.83 -12.82
C THR A 391 18.91 5.13 -12.16
N GLN A 392 19.31 4.31 -11.20
CA GLN A 392 20.52 4.51 -10.40
C GLN A 392 21.61 3.51 -10.75
N PRO A 393 22.89 3.89 -10.74
CA PRO A 393 23.99 2.96 -10.94
C PRO A 393 23.99 1.86 -9.87
N ALA A 394 24.22 0.61 -10.27
CA ALA A 394 24.38 -0.52 -9.36
C ALA A 394 25.87 -0.87 -9.18
N SER A 395 26.32 -1.00 -7.93
CA SER A 395 27.69 -1.42 -7.64
C SER A 395 27.94 -2.83 -8.16
N GLY A 396 28.96 -2.99 -9.01
CA GLY A 396 29.35 -4.30 -9.57
C GLY A 396 28.45 -4.79 -10.71
N SER A 397 27.60 -3.95 -11.29
CA SER A 397 26.75 -4.26 -12.43
C SER A 397 26.82 -3.17 -13.49
N THR A 398 26.65 -3.56 -14.75
CA THR A 398 26.44 -2.62 -15.87
C THR A 398 24.97 -2.26 -16.07
N THR A 399 24.07 -2.99 -15.41
CA THR A 399 22.63 -2.72 -15.41
C THR A 399 22.29 -1.80 -14.25
N ASN A 400 21.64 -0.70 -14.52
CA ASN A 400 21.17 0.23 -13.50
C ASN A 400 20.04 -0.39 -12.66
N ILE A 401 19.91 0.09 -11.42
CA ILE A 401 18.78 -0.22 -10.57
C ILE A 401 17.55 0.51 -11.14
N ASP A 402 16.47 -0.22 -11.40
CA ASP A 402 15.18 0.37 -11.69
C ASP A 402 14.63 1.03 -10.42
N THR A 403 14.27 2.28 -10.52
CA THR A 403 13.70 3.07 -9.42
C THR A 403 12.19 3.22 -9.53
N SER A 404 11.58 2.47 -10.45
CA SER A 404 10.14 2.50 -10.76
C SER A 404 9.67 3.89 -11.22
N ASP A 405 8.45 4.24 -10.94
CA ASP A 405 7.84 5.54 -11.20
C ASP A 405 7.55 6.31 -9.88
N ASP A 406 6.70 7.32 -9.93
CA ASP A 406 6.33 8.15 -8.78
C ASP A 406 5.11 7.62 -8.01
N ARG A 407 4.75 6.32 -8.15
CA ARG A 407 3.68 5.70 -7.36
C ARG A 407 3.97 5.76 -5.86
N LEU A 408 2.90 5.82 -5.06
CA LEU A 408 3.03 5.81 -3.60
C LEU A 408 3.26 4.38 -3.09
N PHE A 409 4.14 4.22 -2.09
CA PHE A 409 4.42 2.90 -1.51
C PHE A 409 3.40 2.50 -0.46
N MET A 410 2.98 3.44 0.38
CA MET A 410 1.93 3.26 1.39
C MET A 410 1.36 4.61 1.81
N ALA A 411 0.22 4.58 2.48
CA ALA A 411 -0.38 5.78 3.05
C ALA A 411 -1.05 5.45 4.38
N SER A 412 -0.88 6.33 5.37
CA SER A 412 -1.47 6.12 6.69
C SER A 412 -1.87 7.43 7.36
N ILE A 413 -2.92 7.37 8.18
CA ILE A 413 -3.39 8.49 8.99
C ILE A 413 -2.97 8.26 10.43
N HIS A 414 -2.36 9.27 11.02
CA HIS A 414 -1.98 9.26 12.43
C HIS A 414 -2.47 10.50 13.13
N ARG A 415 -2.91 10.31 14.37
CA ARG A 415 -3.21 11.39 15.29
C ARG A 415 -1.97 11.70 16.16
N ASN A 416 -1.49 12.93 16.10
CA ASN A 416 -0.45 13.39 17.01
C ASN A 416 -0.98 13.40 18.44
N LYS A 417 -0.36 12.63 19.32
CA LYS A 417 -0.81 12.45 20.69
C LYS A 417 -0.63 13.70 21.58
N ILE A 418 0.23 14.64 21.15
CA ILE A 418 0.49 15.89 21.87
C ILE A 418 -0.47 16.98 21.44
N THR A 419 -0.60 17.20 20.12
CA THR A 419 -1.38 18.30 19.56
C THR A 419 -2.82 17.91 19.19
N GLY A 420 -3.12 16.61 19.10
CA GLY A 420 -4.39 16.11 18.60
C GLY A 420 -4.56 16.21 17.08
N ALA A 421 -3.60 16.81 16.38
CA ALA A 421 -3.66 16.97 14.93
C ALA A 421 -3.69 15.60 14.22
N VAL A 422 -4.57 15.48 13.23
CA VAL A 422 -4.68 14.29 12.36
C VAL A 422 -3.95 14.58 11.06
N THR A 423 -3.04 13.71 10.67
CA THR A 423 -2.19 13.89 9.49
C THR A 423 -2.14 12.62 8.68
N LEU A 424 -2.30 12.74 7.35
CA LEU A 424 -2.04 11.68 6.39
C LEU A 424 -0.57 11.75 5.97
N TRP A 425 0.09 10.59 6.01
CA TRP A 425 1.48 10.40 5.63
C TRP A 425 1.57 9.46 4.45
N THR A 426 2.40 9.80 3.48
CA THR A 426 2.73 8.94 2.34
C THR A 426 4.14 9.26 1.84
N ALA A 427 4.70 8.37 1.02
CA ALA A 427 6.02 8.54 0.42
C ALA A 427 6.05 7.96 -0.99
N HIS A 428 6.87 8.56 -1.86
CA HIS A 428 7.12 8.08 -3.21
C HIS A 428 8.53 8.46 -3.70
N ASN A 429 8.96 7.84 -4.78
CA ASN A 429 10.20 8.19 -5.46
C ASN A 429 9.97 9.39 -6.38
N ILE A 430 10.97 10.28 -6.42
CA ILE A 430 11.00 11.41 -7.36
C ILE A 430 12.42 11.60 -7.87
N ALA A 431 12.57 12.21 -9.05
CA ALA A 431 13.87 12.68 -9.47
C ALA A 431 14.35 13.81 -8.58
N VAL A 432 15.64 13.82 -8.32
CA VAL A 432 16.33 14.93 -7.69
C VAL A 432 17.47 15.39 -8.62
N THR A 433 17.65 16.68 -8.75
CA THR A 433 18.84 17.24 -9.40
C THR A 433 19.98 17.22 -8.39
N SER A 434 21.09 16.61 -8.77
CA SER A 434 22.34 16.60 -7.99
C SER A 434 23.02 17.97 -8.02
#